data_05c2dd93f473e2e447151e656a2502cb
#
_entry.id   05c2dd93f473e2e447151e656a2502cb
#
_cell.length_a   1.000
_cell.length_b   1.000
_cell.length_c   1.000
_cell.angle_alpha   90.00
_cell.angle_beta   90.00
_cell.angle_gamma   90.00
#
_symmetry.space_group_name_H-M   'P 1'
#
loop_
_entity.id
_entity.type
_entity.pdbx_description
1 polymer ?
#
loop_
_entity_poly.entity_id
_entity_poly.type
_entity_poly.pdbx_seq_one_letter_code
_entity_poly.pdbx_strand_id
1 'polypeptide(L)' 'MPKLTKRAQKDLDALPQALASKAREIILRLDKEPALGKKLMGPLEGKRSVRLGRSHRMIYQLVEGDVVLLTIAARKDRYR' A
#
# COMPACT_ATOMS: atom_id res chain seq x y z
N MET A 1 -1.34 2.59 14.65
CA MET A 1 -2.28 2.30 13.56
C MET A 1 -1.80 2.86 12.23
N PRO A 2 -1.92 2.11 11.16
CA PRO A 2 -1.53 2.63 9.85
C PRO A 2 -2.36 3.84 9.47
N LYS A 3 -1.73 4.75 8.78
CA LYS A 3 -2.41 5.95 8.30
C LYS A 3 -2.56 5.87 6.80
N LEU A 4 -3.59 6.50 6.27
CA LEU A 4 -3.83 6.55 4.84
C LEU A 4 -3.81 8.00 4.38
N THR A 5 -3.10 8.25 3.27
CA THR A 5 -3.17 9.57 2.64
C THR A 5 -4.55 9.71 1.99
N LYS A 6 -4.91 10.92 1.61
CA LYS A 6 -6.16 11.14 0.90
C LYS A 6 -6.21 10.32 -0.38
N ARG A 7 -5.08 10.24 -1.08
CA ARG A 7 -4.98 9.44 -2.30
C ARG A 7 -5.24 7.97 -2.00
N ALA A 8 -4.62 7.44 -0.94
CA ALA A 8 -4.79 6.04 -0.59
C ALA A 8 -6.24 5.75 -0.20
N GLN A 9 -6.87 6.65 0.53
CA GLN A 9 -8.26 6.47 0.93
C GLN A 9 -9.17 6.44 -0.30
N LYS A 10 -8.94 7.34 -1.24
CA LYS A 10 -9.70 7.37 -2.49
C LYS A 10 -9.50 6.08 -3.27
N ASP A 11 -8.24 5.64 -3.37
CA ASP A 11 -7.94 4.40 -4.08
C ASP A 11 -8.65 3.22 -3.44
N LEU A 12 -8.63 3.17 -2.12
CA LEU A 12 -9.28 2.08 -1.38
C LEU A 12 -10.79 2.09 -1.63
N ASP A 13 -11.40 3.28 -1.58
CA ASP A 13 -12.84 3.41 -1.78
C ASP A 13 -13.25 3.02 -3.20
N ALA A 14 -12.35 3.14 -4.15
CA ALA A 14 -12.64 2.82 -5.55
C ALA A 14 -12.45 1.35 -5.89
N LEU A 15 -11.90 0.56 -4.97
CA LEU A 15 -11.65 -0.86 -5.24
C LEU A 15 -12.94 -1.66 -5.21
N PRO A 16 -13.01 -2.73 -6.02
CA PRO A 16 -14.08 -3.71 -5.86
C PRO A 16 -14.07 -4.24 -4.42
N GLN A 17 -15.23 -4.61 -3.92
CA GLN A 17 -15.37 -5.02 -2.54
C GLN A 17 -14.40 -6.12 -2.12
N ALA A 18 -14.20 -7.11 -2.98
CA ALA A 18 -13.30 -8.21 -2.66
C ALA A 18 -11.87 -7.74 -2.46
N LEU A 19 -11.41 -6.82 -3.32
CA LEU A 19 -10.06 -6.27 -3.19
C LEU A 19 -9.96 -5.33 -2.01
N ALA A 20 -11.01 -4.56 -1.75
CA ALA A 20 -11.02 -3.64 -0.60
C ALA A 20 -10.88 -4.43 0.71
N SER A 21 -11.57 -5.56 0.82
CA SER A 21 -11.45 -6.41 2.00
C SER A 21 -10.03 -6.90 2.19
N LYS A 22 -9.42 -7.38 1.10
CA LYS A 22 -8.03 -7.83 1.16
C LYS A 22 -7.09 -6.70 1.53
N ALA A 23 -7.33 -5.51 0.98
CA ALA A 23 -6.51 -4.36 1.29
C ALA A 23 -6.55 -4.04 2.77
N ARG A 24 -7.73 -4.08 3.36
CA ARG A 24 -7.86 -3.81 4.79
C ARG A 24 -7.12 -4.84 5.63
N GLU A 25 -7.19 -6.11 5.25
CA GLU A 25 -6.44 -7.16 5.95
C GLU A 25 -4.95 -6.90 5.88
N ILE A 26 -4.46 -6.52 4.70
CA ILE A 26 -3.04 -6.23 4.53
C ILE A 26 -2.63 -5.04 5.37
N ILE A 27 -3.45 -4.00 5.40
CA ILE A 27 -3.17 -2.82 6.22
C ILE A 27 -3.02 -3.21 7.70
N LEU A 28 -3.89 -4.08 8.18
CA LEU A 28 -3.78 -4.55 9.55
C LEU A 28 -2.51 -5.37 9.78
N ARG A 29 -2.12 -6.16 8.79
CA ARG A 29 -0.88 -6.91 8.90
C ARG A 29 0.33 -6.00 8.92
N LEU A 30 0.31 -4.94 8.14
CA LEU A 30 1.41 -3.99 8.11
C LEU A 30 1.60 -3.30 9.44
N ASP A 31 0.51 -3.13 10.19
CA ASP A 31 0.60 -2.55 11.52
C ASP A 31 1.48 -3.40 12.44
N LYS A 32 1.42 -4.72 12.28
CA LYS A 32 2.22 -5.65 13.08
C LYS A 32 3.55 -5.97 12.45
N GLU A 33 3.62 -5.96 11.13
CA GLU A 33 4.82 -6.30 10.39
C GLU A 33 5.13 -5.19 9.38
N PRO A 34 5.67 -4.05 9.84
CA PRO A 34 5.91 -2.92 8.93
C PRO A 34 6.89 -3.24 7.81
N ALA A 35 7.76 -4.21 8.00
CA ALA A 35 8.74 -4.58 6.99
C ALA A 35 8.23 -5.65 6.03
N LEU A 36 6.93 -5.96 6.08
CA LEU A 36 6.35 -6.99 5.23
C LEU A 36 6.54 -6.71 3.74
N GLY A 37 6.43 -5.44 3.34
CA GLY A 37 6.54 -5.07 1.94
C GLY A 37 7.96 -5.05 1.44
N LYS A 38 8.10 -5.16 0.13
CA LYS A 38 9.39 -5.16 -0.53
C LYS A 38 9.88 -3.72 -0.71
N LYS A 39 11.14 -3.48 -0.40
CA LYS A 39 11.74 -2.17 -0.60
C LYS A 39 11.79 -1.81 -2.07
N LEU A 40 11.50 -0.57 -2.36
CA LEU A 40 11.57 -0.04 -3.71
C LEU A 40 12.86 0.75 -3.88
N MET A 41 13.35 0.81 -5.10
CA MET A 41 14.60 1.48 -5.40
C MET A 41 14.39 2.58 -6.42
N GLY A 42 15.42 3.37 -6.66
CA GLY A 42 15.36 4.46 -7.61
C GLY A 42 14.48 5.58 -7.11
N PRO A 43 13.61 6.14 -7.98
CA PRO A 43 12.77 7.27 -7.59
C PRO A 43 11.85 7.00 -6.41
N LEU A 44 11.61 5.72 -6.10
CA LEU A 44 10.72 5.35 -5.00
C LEU A 44 11.49 4.84 -3.80
N GLU A 45 12.78 5.13 -3.74
CA GLU A 45 13.59 4.72 -2.62
C GLU A 45 13.00 5.24 -1.31
N GLY A 46 13.03 4.42 -0.27
CA GLY A 46 12.43 4.78 1.00
C GLY A 46 11.00 4.30 1.14
N LYS A 47 10.41 3.81 0.06
CA LYS A 47 9.05 3.29 0.08
C LYS A 47 9.06 1.77 -0.06
N ARG A 48 7.94 1.15 0.28
CA ARG A 48 7.79 -0.30 0.17
C ARG A 48 6.50 -0.60 -0.56
N SER A 49 6.43 -1.78 -1.17
CA SER A 49 5.20 -2.20 -1.85
C SER A 49 4.78 -3.58 -1.41
N VAL A 50 3.49 -3.81 -1.39
CA VAL A 50 2.88 -5.10 -1.11
C VAL A 50 1.89 -5.38 -2.22
N ARG A 51 1.92 -6.61 -2.70
CA ARG A 51 1.00 -7.03 -3.74
C ARG A 51 -0.42 -7.15 -3.20
N LEU A 52 -1.38 -6.63 -3.95
CA LEU A 52 -2.79 -6.75 -3.62
C LEU A 52 -3.45 -7.53 -4.75
N GLY A 53 -3.62 -8.83 -4.55
CA GLY A 53 -4.12 -9.69 -5.59
C GLY A 53 -3.14 -9.73 -6.77
N ARG A 54 -3.67 -9.94 -7.96
CA ARG A 54 -2.85 -10.00 -9.16
C ARG A 54 -2.77 -8.67 -9.90
N SER A 55 -3.67 -7.77 -9.58
CA SER A 55 -3.86 -6.57 -10.39
C SER A 55 -3.39 -5.29 -9.74
N HIS A 56 -3.12 -5.30 -8.45
CA HIS A 56 -2.82 -4.06 -7.73
C HIS A 56 -1.62 -4.19 -6.81
N ARG A 57 -1.05 -3.05 -6.46
CA ARG A 57 0.01 -2.95 -5.44
C ARG A 57 -0.31 -1.83 -4.50
N MET A 58 0.03 -2.04 -3.24
CA MET A 58 -0.12 -1.03 -2.21
C MET A 58 1.25 -0.48 -1.88
N ILE A 59 1.41 0.82 -2.02
CA ILE A 59 2.69 1.49 -1.77
C ILE A 59 2.59 2.27 -0.48
N TYR A 60 3.54 2.02 0.41
CA TYR A 60 3.54 2.69 1.71
C TYR A 60 4.96 3.04 2.11
N GLN A 61 5.08 3.84 3.16
CA GLN A 61 6.38 4.17 3.74
C GLN A 61 6.26 4.15 5.25
N LEU A 62 7.40 4.06 5.91
CA LEU A 62 7.45 4.13 7.36
C LEU A 62 7.88 5.53 7.75
N VAL A 63 7.09 6.17 8.59
CA VAL A 63 7.37 7.50 9.10
C VAL A 63 7.38 7.40 10.61
N GLU A 64 8.56 7.50 11.18
CA GLU A 64 8.75 7.40 12.63
C GLU A 64 8.11 6.14 13.20
N GLY A 65 8.28 5.04 12.46
CA GLY A 65 7.76 3.75 12.89
C GLY A 65 6.32 3.48 12.50
N ASP A 66 5.61 4.48 12.01
CA ASP A 66 4.22 4.30 11.58
C ASP A 66 4.14 4.01 10.10
N VAL A 67 3.22 3.11 9.73
CA VAL A 67 2.95 2.82 8.34
C VAL A 67 2.04 3.90 7.78
N VAL A 68 2.46 4.50 6.67
CA VAL A 68 1.64 5.47 5.96
C VAL A 68 1.41 4.93 4.56
N LEU A 69 0.16 4.55 4.27
CA LEU A 69 -0.19 4.04 2.95
C LEU A 69 -0.33 5.23 2.00
N LEU A 70 0.45 5.21 0.93
CA LEU A 70 0.51 6.33 0.00
C LEU A 70 -0.48 6.21 -1.15
N THR A 71 -0.61 5.00 -1.70
CA THR A 71 -1.49 4.79 -2.82
C THR A 71 -1.70 3.30 -3.04
N ILE A 72 -2.77 2.97 -3.76
CA ILE A 72 -3.02 1.61 -4.23
C ILE A 72 -3.11 1.73 -5.74
N ALA A 73 -2.12 1.21 -6.43
CA ALA A 73 -2.00 1.38 -7.88
C ALA A 73 -2.33 0.10 -8.62
N ALA A 74 -3.00 0.24 -9.75
CA ALA A 74 -3.21 -0.88 -10.63
C ALA A 74 -1.87 -1.27 -11.26
N ARG A 75 -1.70 -2.55 -11.48
CA ARG A 75 -0.43 -3.07 -11.94
C ARG A 75 0.02 -2.48 -13.27
N LYS A 76 -0.93 -2.24 -14.16
CA LYS A 76 -0.60 -1.68 -15.47
C LYS A 76 -0.36 -0.17 -15.45
N ASP A 77 -0.72 0.48 -14.37
CA ASP A 77 -0.47 1.92 -14.19
C ASP A 77 0.86 2.13 -13.52
N ARG A 78 1.82 1.43 -13.98
CA ARG A 78 3.10 1.41 -13.32
C ARG A 78 3.69 2.76 -13.06
N TYR A 79 4.16 2.88 -11.88
CA TYR A 79 5.04 3.94 -11.49
C TYR A 79 6.42 3.51 -11.96
N ARG A 80 7.00 4.19 -12.79
CA ARG A 80 8.36 3.85 -13.20
C ARG A 80 9.27 4.98 -12.92
#